data_385d6434d6b827b796199005bb15f274
#
_entry.id   385d6434d6b827b796199005bb15f274
#
_cell.length_a   1.000
_cell.length_b   1.000
_cell.length_c   1.000
_cell.angle_alpha   90.00
_cell.angle_beta   90.00
_cell.angle_gamma   90.00
#
_symmetry.space_group_name_H-M   'P 1'
#
loop_
_entity.id
_entity.type
_entity.pdbx_description
1 polymer ?
#
loop_
_entity_poly.entity_id
_entity_poly.type
_entity_poly.pdbx_seq_one_letter_code
_entity_poly.pdbx_strand_id
1 'polypeptide(L)'
;MILINDNLMASEISLDSGFFFGRGVFETILVKEKPIFLGSHVERLNSGLNTLGVNKKITEAEIYNATKKLNCKNCVLKIMVSDKNTIITTRQIQYKHIDYEEGFSLGLSEVRRNAYSNLTYVKSFNYVENIIERDKIIDKGYNEALFLNTEGYLSEGAVSNIFFIKNGIIFTPKIKCGLLPGIVREFVIENSLFIGFEIQEGEFTYGELMEAEGVFITNSVMGIMKVSKIDDKVFNESTVVSEMKRYYDRYVENYKA
;
A
#
# COMPACT_ATOMS: atom_id res chain seq x y z
N MET A 1 2.57 -21.32 -4.10
CA MET A 1 1.36 -22.04 -4.55
C MET A 1 0.39 -21.04 -5.16
N ILE A 2 -0.47 -21.48 -6.07
CA ILE A 2 -1.47 -20.66 -6.76
C ILE A 2 -2.83 -21.35 -6.67
N LEU A 3 -3.87 -20.56 -6.50
CA LEU A 3 -5.26 -20.96 -6.51
C LEU A 3 -5.96 -20.17 -7.62
N ILE A 4 -6.55 -20.84 -8.59
CA ILE A 4 -7.28 -20.22 -9.70
C ILE A 4 -8.74 -20.66 -9.60
N ASN A 5 -9.66 -19.72 -9.44
CA ASN A 5 -11.09 -19.97 -9.29
C ASN A 5 -11.39 -21.09 -8.26
N ASP A 6 -10.73 -20.97 -7.09
CA ASP A 6 -10.80 -21.92 -5.96
C ASP A 6 -10.24 -23.33 -6.23
N ASN A 7 -9.48 -23.53 -7.32
CA ASN A 7 -8.89 -24.80 -7.71
C ASN A 7 -7.34 -24.74 -7.67
N LEU A 8 -6.70 -25.59 -6.84
CA LEU A 8 -5.24 -25.71 -6.73
C LEU A 8 -4.58 -26.42 -7.92
N MET A 9 -5.34 -27.18 -8.66
CA MET A 9 -4.86 -27.97 -9.82
C MET A 9 -5.07 -27.23 -11.15
N ALA A 10 -5.73 -26.08 -11.14
CA ALA A 10 -5.92 -25.31 -12.36
C ALA A 10 -4.60 -24.69 -12.82
N SER A 11 -4.32 -24.82 -14.11
CA SER A 11 -3.14 -24.25 -14.78
C SER A 11 -3.48 -23.20 -15.83
N GLU A 12 -4.75 -22.93 -16.04
CA GLU A 12 -5.25 -22.03 -17.07
C GLU A 12 -6.15 -20.94 -16.49
N ILE A 13 -6.11 -19.77 -17.09
CA ILE A 13 -7.02 -18.66 -16.82
C ILE A 13 -7.91 -18.40 -18.03
N SER A 14 -9.13 -17.95 -17.78
CA SER A 14 -10.01 -17.53 -18.86
C SER A 14 -9.57 -16.17 -19.40
N LEU A 15 -9.52 -16.02 -20.72
CA LEU A 15 -9.38 -14.70 -21.35
C LEU A 15 -10.63 -13.87 -21.07
N ASP A 16 -10.43 -12.69 -20.51
CA ASP A 16 -11.49 -11.76 -20.13
C ASP A 16 -11.03 -10.31 -20.24
N SER A 17 -11.89 -9.37 -19.83
CA SER A 17 -11.55 -7.95 -19.86
C SER A 17 -10.39 -7.57 -18.94
N GLY A 18 -10.08 -8.37 -17.93
CA GLY A 18 -8.89 -8.22 -17.07
C GLY A 18 -7.60 -8.43 -17.87
N PHE A 19 -7.56 -9.47 -18.71
CA PHE A 19 -6.41 -9.74 -19.57
C PHE A 19 -6.29 -8.72 -20.72
N PHE A 20 -7.40 -8.40 -21.40
CA PHE A 20 -7.36 -7.54 -22.59
C PHE A 20 -7.20 -6.05 -22.27
N PHE A 21 -7.73 -5.57 -21.13
CA PHE A 21 -7.85 -4.14 -20.84
C PHE A 21 -7.41 -3.75 -19.43
N GLY A 22 -6.87 -4.69 -18.66
CA GLY A 22 -6.53 -4.42 -17.25
C GLY A 22 -7.75 -4.18 -16.35
N ARG A 23 -8.96 -4.60 -16.79
CA ARG A 23 -10.21 -4.44 -16.04
C ARG A 23 -10.32 -5.49 -14.96
N GLY A 24 -9.59 -5.27 -13.88
CA GLY A 24 -9.53 -6.11 -12.70
C GLY A 24 -8.85 -5.37 -11.56
N VAL A 25 -9.00 -5.89 -10.37
CA VAL A 25 -8.43 -5.34 -9.13
C VAL A 25 -7.57 -6.36 -8.44
N PHE A 26 -6.65 -5.88 -7.60
CA PHE A 26 -5.84 -6.77 -6.78
C PHE A 26 -5.69 -6.25 -5.36
N GLU A 27 -5.44 -7.17 -4.44
CA GLU A 27 -5.05 -6.88 -3.07
C GLU A 27 -3.78 -7.62 -2.70
N THR A 28 -3.09 -7.07 -1.70
CA THR A 28 -1.87 -7.66 -1.14
C THR A 28 -1.99 -7.60 0.37
N ILE A 29 -2.15 -8.75 1.00
CA ILE A 29 -2.50 -8.88 2.41
C ILE A 29 -1.35 -9.54 3.16
N LEU A 30 -0.91 -8.93 4.25
CA LEU A 30 -0.03 -9.59 5.21
C LEU A 30 -0.82 -10.65 5.97
N VAL A 31 -0.32 -11.87 5.96
CA VAL A 31 -0.86 -12.97 6.76
C VAL A 31 0.15 -13.32 7.83
N LYS A 32 -0.23 -13.18 9.09
CA LYS A 32 0.48 -13.72 10.26
C LYS A 32 -0.14 -15.09 10.60
N GLU A 33 -0.80 -15.23 11.73
CA GLU A 33 -1.69 -16.38 12.00
C GLU A 33 -3.00 -16.25 11.21
N LYS A 34 -3.44 -15.02 10.96
CA LYS A 34 -4.63 -14.64 10.19
C LYS A 34 -4.30 -13.49 9.24
N PRO A 35 -5.10 -13.28 8.17
CA PRO A 35 -4.97 -12.10 7.34
C PRO A 35 -5.20 -10.82 8.15
N ILE A 36 -4.25 -9.89 8.09
CA ILE A 36 -4.33 -8.61 8.80
C ILE A 36 -5.26 -7.66 8.03
N PHE A 37 -6.17 -6.99 8.73
CA PHE A 37 -7.18 -6.07 8.17
C PHE A 37 -8.03 -6.68 7.04
N LEU A 38 -8.41 -7.95 7.18
CA LEU A 38 -9.12 -8.68 6.12
C LEU A 38 -10.38 -7.95 5.66
N GLY A 39 -11.21 -7.45 6.57
CA GLY A 39 -12.43 -6.71 6.26
C GLY A 39 -12.17 -5.51 5.36
N SER A 40 -11.24 -4.64 5.74
CA SER A 40 -10.86 -3.44 4.97
C SER A 40 -10.31 -3.80 3.58
N HIS A 41 -9.54 -4.89 3.46
CA HIS A 41 -9.06 -5.38 2.16
C HIS A 41 -10.20 -5.86 1.26
N VAL A 42 -11.16 -6.60 1.83
CA VAL A 42 -12.33 -7.10 1.08
C VAL A 42 -13.23 -5.96 0.65
N GLU A 43 -13.45 -4.98 1.51
CA GLU A 43 -14.24 -3.79 1.20
C GLU A 43 -13.61 -2.99 0.05
N ARG A 44 -12.31 -2.66 0.13
CA ARG A 44 -11.60 -1.93 -0.91
C ARG A 44 -11.57 -2.70 -2.24
N LEU A 45 -11.36 -4.01 -2.20
CA LEU A 45 -11.39 -4.88 -3.39
C LEU A 45 -12.76 -4.83 -4.07
N ASN A 46 -13.84 -5.00 -3.29
CA ASN A 46 -15.20 -4.96 -3.84
C ASN A 46 -15.60 -3.57 -4.34
N SER A 47 -15.18 -2.49 -3.66
CA SER A 47 -15.34 -1.12 -4.12
C SER A 47 -14.65 -0.90 -5.47
N GLY A 48 -13.41 -1.39 -5.62
CA GLY A 48 -12.69 -1.33 -6.89
C GLY A 48 -13.37 -2.13 -8.01
N LEU A 49 -13.88 -3.34 -7.73
CA LEU A 49 -14.65 -4.13 -8.69
C LEU A 49 -15.90 -3.37 -9.17
N ASN A 50 -16.62 -2.77 -8.24
CA ASN A 50 -17.80 -1.96 -8.55
C ASN A 50 -17.44 -0.75 -9.42
N THR A 51 -16.37 -0.02 -9.08
CA THR A 51 -15.88 1.14 -9.86
C THR A 51 -15.53 0.75 -11.30
N LEU A 52 -14.94 -0.44 -11.49
CA LEU A 52 -14.59 -0.96 -12.81
C LEU A 52 -15.77 -1.63 -13.52
N GLY A 53 -16.96 -1.72 -12.91
CA GLY A 53 -18.14 -2.39 -13.46
C GLY A 53 -17.93 -3.90 -13.62
N VAL A 54 -17.13 -4.54 -12.78
CA VAL A 54 -16.94 -5.98 -12.71
C VAL A 54 -18.01 -6.57 -11.79
N ASN A 55 -18.93 -7.34 -12.34
CA ASN A 55 -20.04 -7.95 -11.59
C ASN A 55 -19.58 -9.20 -10.83
N LYS A 56 -18.71 -8.99 -9.84
CA LYS A 56 -18.20 -10.05 -8.96
C LYS A 56 -18.04 -9.48 -7.55
N LYS A 57 -18.27 -10.33 -6.55
CA LYS A 57 -18.12 -9.96 -5.13
C LYS A 57 -17.27 -11.03 -4.45
N ILE A 58 -16.31 -10.60 -3.69
CA ILE A 58 -15.44 -11.46 -2.87
C ILE A 58 -15.81 -11.28 -1.41
N THR A 59 -15.80 -12.39 -0.67
CA THR A 59 -16.12 -12.41 0.76
C THR A 59 -14.87 -12.70 1.60
N GLU A 60 -14.89 -12.29 2.86
CA GLU A 60 -13.83 -12.63 3.83
C GLU A 60 -13.67 -14.15 3.98
N ALA A 61 -14.78 -14.90 3.96
CA ALA A 61 -14.77 -16.36 4.07
C ALA A 61 -14.01 -17.02 2.92
N GLU A 62 -14.17 -16.53 1.69
CA GLU A 62 -13.42 -17.05 0.52
C GLU A 62 -11.92 -16.83 0.70
N ILE A 63 -11.51 -15.63 1.12
CA ILE A 63 -10.09 -15.31 1.33
C ILE A 63 -9.52 -16.12 2.49
N TYR A 64 -10.26 -16.23 3.59
CA TYR A 64 -9.83 -17.01 4.75
C TYR A 64 -9.68 -18.50 4.39
N ASN A 65 -10.58 -19.05 3.60
CA ASN A 65 -10.48 -20.43 3.09
C ASN A 65 -9.26 -20.59 2.16
N ALA A 66 -9.00 -19.59 1.30
CA ALA A 66 -7.82 -19.61 0.43
C ALA A 66 -6.51 -19.60 1.23
N THR A 67 -6.42 -18.85 2.34
CA THR A 67 -5.22 -18.89 3.21
C THR A 67 -4.96 -20.29 3.76
N LYS A 68 -6.02 -21.02 4.14
CA LYS A 68 -5.91 -22.41 4.61
C LYS A 68 -5.48 -23.35 3.48
N LYS A 69 -6.14 -23.30 2.31
CA LYS A 69 -5.80 -24.13 1.15
C LYS A 69 -4.37 -23.91 0.69
N LEU A 70 -3.87 -22.68 0.73
CA LEU A 70 -2.52 -22.32 0.34
C LEU A 70 -1.49 -22.47 1.47
N ASN A 71 -1.90 -22.91 2.66
CA ASN A 71 -1.05 -23.02 3.85
C ASN A 71 -0.24 -21.72 4.10
N CYS A 72 -0.91 -20.57 3.95
CA CYS A 72 -0.30 -19.25 4.07
C CYS A 72 -0.27 -18.81 5.52
N LYS A 73 0.92 -18.86 6.11
CA LYS A 73 1.23 -18.36 7.46
C LYS A 73 2.55 -17.61 7.41
N ASN A 74 2.63 -16.44 8.05
CA ASN A 74 3.78 -15.54 7.97
C ASN A 74 4.21 -15.28 6.51
N CYS A 75 3.25 -14.95 5.67
CA CYS A 75 3.45 -14.77 4.25
C CYS A 75 2.62 -13.59 3.71
N VAL A 76 2.78 -13.28 2.44
CA VAL A 76 1.97 -12.31 1.72
C VAL A 76 1.01 -13.05 0.81
N LEU A 77 -0.27 -12.75 0.93
CA LEU A 77 -1.32 -13.22 0.04
C LEU A 77 -1.58 -12.14 -1.02
N LYS A 78 -1.50 -12.49 -2.31
CA LYS A 78 -1.93 -11.62 -3.40
C LYS A 78 -3.19 -12.19 -4.02
N ILE A 79 -4.22 -11.34 -4.10
CA ILE A 79 -5.53 -11.67 -4.68
C ILE A 79 -5.70 -10.82 -5.93
N MET A 80 -6.08 -11.43 -7.03
CA MET A 80 -6.34 -10.77 -8.31
C MET A 80 -7.71 -11.20 -8.80
N VAL A 81 -8.58 -10.25 -9.11
CA VAL A 81 -9.97 -10.51 -9.48
C VAL A 81 -10.34 -9.75 -10.74
N SER A 82 -10.88 -10.46 -11.72
CA SER A 82 -11.45 -9.94 -12.96
C SER A 82 -12.80 -10.61 -13.24
N ASP A 83 -13.42 -10.35 -14.40
CA ASP A 83 -14.76 -10.86 -14.71
C ASP A 83 -14.87 -12.39 -14.54
N LYS A 84 -13.90 -13.14 -15.08
CA LYS A 84 -13.93 -14.61 -15.08
C LYS A 84 -12.95 -15.26 -14.10
N ASN A 85 -11.95 -14.51 -13.64
CA ASN A 85 -10.87 -15.08 -12.85
C ASN A 85 -10.84 -14.53 -11.43
N THR A 86 -10.57 -15.43 -10.47
CA THR A 86 -10.06 -15.10 -9.12
C THR A 86 -8.78 -15.88 -8.93
N ILE A 87 -7.66 -15.18 -8.86
CA ILE A 87 -6.35 -15.79 -8.74
C ILE A 87 -5.77 -15.37 -7.40
N ILE A 88 -5.38 -16.34 -6.57
CA ILE A 88 -4.79 -16.09 -5.27
C ILE A 88 -3.43 -16.78 -5.21
N THR A 89 -2.39 -16.01 -4.89
CA THR A 89 -1.01 -16.52 -4.78
C THR A 89 -0.40 -16.14 -3.45
N THR A 90 0.64 -16.87 -3.05
CA THR A 90 1.42 -16.55 -1.87
C THR A 90 2.88 -16.27 -2.23
N ARG A 91 3.50 -15.35 -1.50
CA ARG A 91 4.93 -15.10 -1.55
C ARG A 91 5.49 -14.82 -0.17
N GLN A 92 6.80 -14.89 -0.02
CA GLN A 92 7.47 -14.50 1.22
C GLN A 92 7.42 -12.98 1.43
N ILE A 93 7.51 -12.57 2.68
CA ILE A 93 7.69 -11.16 3.06
C ILE A 93 9.11 -10.78 2.62
N GLN A 94 9.23 -9.71 1.82
CA GLN A 94 10.51 -9.27 1.27
C GLN A 94 11.26 -8.29 2.18
N TYR A 95 10.54 -7.57 3.03
CA TYR A 95 11.13 -6.59 3.94
C TYR A 95 11.90 -7.29 5.06
N LYS A 96 13.17 -6.90 5.25
CA LYS A 96 14.10 -7.48 6.22
C LYS A 96 14.24 -6.56 7.43
N HIS A 97 14.74 -7.08 8.53
CA HIS A 97 15.01 -6.29 9.75
C HIS A 97 15.89 -5.07 9.46
N ILE A 98 16.93 -5.26 8.67
CA ILE A 98 17.86 -4.19 8.29
C ILE A 98 17.16 -3.03 7.56
N ASP A 99 16.12 -3.30 6.76
CA ASP A 99 15.38 -2.25 6.06
C ASP A 99 14.69 -1.29 7.05
N TYR A 100 14.23 -1.83 8.20
CA TYR A 100 13.61 -1.03 9.26
C TYR A 100 14.65 -0.30 10.14
N GLU A 101 15.84 -0.86 10.29
CA GLU A 101 16.94 -0.22 11.00
C GLU A 101 17.53 0.95 10.21
N GLU A 102 17.79 0.77 8.93
CA GLU A 102 18.36 1.79 8.05
C GLU A 102 17.31 2.80 7.57
N GLY A 103 16.07 2.36 7.39
CA GLY A 103 15.00 3.13 6.76
C GLY A 103 15.13 3.15 5.24
N PHE A 104 14.06 3.58 4.56
CA PHE A 104 14.03 3.66 3.10
C PHE A 104 14.52 5.02 2.60
N SER A 105 15.21 4.98 1.46
CA SER A 105 15.48 6.16 0.65
C SER A 105 14.45 6.30 -0.46
N LEU A 106 13.94 7.52 -0.67
CA LEU A 106 12.97 7.84 -1.72
C LEU A 106 13.60 8.72 -2.79
N GLY A 107 13.27 8.42 -4.05
CA GLY A 107 13.62 9.27 -5.18
C GLY A 107 12.36 9.87 -5.80
N LEU A 108 12.42 11.17 -6.15
CA LEU A 108 11.30 11.84 -6.80
C LEU A 108 11.12 11.35 -8.23
N SER A 109 9.89 10.87 -8.56
CA SER A 109 9.52 10.50 -9.93
C SER A 109 9.24 11.74 -10.78
N GLU A 110 9.61 11.69 -12.05
CA GLU A 110 9.23 12.69 -13.04
C GLU A 110 7.78 12.58 -13.48
N VAL A 111 7.19 11.37 -13.33
CA VAL A 111 5.79 11.11 -13.66
C VAL A 111 4.88 11.73 -12.60
N ARG A 112 3.75 12.28 -13.05
CA ARG A 112 2.76 12.93 -12.18
C ARG A 112 1.50 12.10 -12.07
N ARG A 113 0.96 11.96 -10.84
CA ARG A 113 -0.33 11.31 -10.61
C ARG A 113 -1.46 12.17 -11.15
N ASN A 114 -2.30 11.58 -11.98
CA ASN A 114 -3.50 12.24 -12.46
C ASN A 114 -4.63 12.10 -11.43
N ALA A 115 -4.83 13.13 -10.62
CA ALA A 115 -5.89 13.18 -9.61
C ALA A 115 -7.32 13.21 -10.17
N TYR A 116 -7.47 13.45 -11.47
CA TYR A 116 -8.78 13.44 -12.15
C TYR A 116 -9.15 12.08 -12.73
N SER A 117 -8.24 11.11 -12.71
CA SER A 117 -8.51 9.74 -13.16
C SER A 117 -9.09 8.88 -12.05
N ASN A 118 -10.25 8.28 -12.27
CA ASN A 118 -10.84 7.33 -11.33
C ASN A 118 -9.92 6.12 -11.07
N LEU A 119 -9.06 5.75 -12.01
CA LEU A 119 -8.13 4.63 -11.87
C LEU A 119 -7.04 4.89 -10.82
N THR A 120 -6.71 6.14 -10.55
CA THR A 120 -5.74 6.52 -9.52
C THR A 120 -6.18 6.06 -8.12
N TYR A 121 -7.48 6.01 -7.87
CA TYR A 121 -8.05 5.64 -6.58
C TYR A 121 -8.38 4.13 -6.47
N VAL A 122 -8.14 3.36 -7.52
CA VAL A 122 -8.46 1.92 -7.58
C VAL A 122 -7.17 1.11 -7.66
N LYS A 123 -7.07 0.09 -6.81
CA LYS A 123 -5.97 -0.89 -6.88
C LYS A 123 -6.21 -1.88 -8.04
N SER A 124 -6.11 -1.36 -9.27
CA SER A 124 -6.43 -2.08 -10.50
C SER A 124 -5.22 -2.78 -11.13
N PHE A 125 -5.48 -3.63 -12.13
CA PHE A 125 -4.42 -4.27 -12.94
C PHE A 125 -3.62 -3.25 -13.78
N ASN A 126 -4.12 -2.02 -13.95
CA ASN A 126 -3.41 -0.93 -14.62
C ASN A 126 -2.33 -0.33 -13.69
N TYR A 127 -1.42 -1.17 -13.22
CA TYR A 127 -0.41 -0.82 -12.21
C TYR A 127 1.00 -0.71 -12.81
N VAL A 128 1.11 -0.81 -14.13
CA VAL A 128 2.40 -0.87 -14.83
C VAL A 128 3.23 0.41 -14.66
N GLU A 129 2.61 1.59 -14.65
CA GLU A 129 3.31 2.86 -14.42
C GLU A 129 4.00 2.88 -13.05
N ASN A 130 3.31 2.42 -11.99
CA ASN A 130 3.89 2.29 -10.65
C ASN A 130 5.14 1.42 -10.65
N ILE A 131 5.09 0.28 -11.37
CA ILE A 131 6.21 -0.67 -11.41
C ILE A 131 7.37 -0.07 -12.20
N ILE A 132 7.12 0.51 -13.39
CA ILE A 132 8.16 1.11 -14.21
C ILE A 132 8.89 2.24 -13.45
N GLU A 133 8.14 3.14 -12.82
CA GLU A 133 8.75 4.24 -12.08
C GLU A 133 9.50 3.75 -10.83
N ARG A 134 8.96 2.75 -10.14
CA ARG A 134 9.67 2.13 -9.03
C ARG A 134 10.98 1.50 -9.48
N ASP A 135 10.98 0.75 -10.59
CA ASP A 135 12.18 0.10 -11.11
C ASP A 135 13.24 1.15 -11.52
N LYS A 136 12.85 2.22 -12.21
CA LYS A 136 13.76 3.34 -12.54
C LYS A 136 14.42 3.98 -11.30
N ILE A 137 13.65 4.12 -10.23
CA ILE A 137 14.14 4.72 -8.98
C ILE A 137 15.04 3.74 -8.23
N ILE A 138 14.74 2.44 -8.26
CA ILE A 138 15.62 1.39 -7.72
C ILE A 138 16.95 1.35 -8.47
N ASP A 139 16.94 1.45 -9.79
CA ASP A 139 18.16 1.49 -10.62
C ASP A 139 19.05 2.71 -10.30
N LYS A 140 18.45 3.81 -9.77
CA LYS A 140 19.18 4.97 -9.25
C LYS A 140 19.68 4.79 -7.80
N GLY A 141 19.43 3.65 -7.17
CA GLY A 141 19.89 3.33 -5.81
C GLY A 141 18.94 3.72 -4.67
N TYR A 142 17.70 4.08 -4.96
CA TYR A 142 16.65 4.34 -3.97
C TYR A 142 15.78 3.10 -3.73
N ASN A 143 15.01 3.11 -2.64
CA ASN A 143 14.13 1.98 -2.28
C ASN A 143 12.70 2.14 -2.79
N GLU A 144 12.21 3.38 -2.98
CA GLU A 144 10.83 3.67 -3.33
C GLU A 144 10.74 4.98 -4.14
N ALA A 145 9.81 5.03 -5.10
CA ALA A 145 9.51 6.25 -5.83
C ALA A 145 8.52 7.13 -5.06
N LEU A 146 8.71 8.43 -5.10
CA LEU A 146 7.76 9.42 -4.59
C LEU A 146 7.11 10.16 -5.77
N PHE A 147 5.78 10.25 -5.77
CA PHE A 147 5.03 10.98 -6.79
C PHE A 147 4.46 12.28 -6.26
N LEU A 148 4.49 13.28 -7.13
CA LEU A 148 3.62 14.44 -7.03
C LEU A 148 2.43 14.27 -7.98
N ASN A 149 1.35 14.98 -7.76
CA ASN A 149 0.24 15.04 -8.70
C ASN A 149 0.49 16.08 -9.82
N THR A 150 -0.45 16.19 -10.74
CA THR A 150 -0.39 17.13 -11.87
C THR A 150 -0.40 18.61 -11.45
N GLU A 151 -0.81 18.91 -10.23
CA GLU A 151 -0.82 20.26 -9.65
C GLU A 151 0.45 20.56 -8.84
N GLY A 152 1.38 19.58 -8.71
CA GLY A 152 2.66 19.72 -8.01
C GLY A 152 2.60 19.41 -6.51
N TYR A 153 1.46 18.95 -5.99
CA TYR A 153 1.33 18.51 -4.60
C TYR A 153 1.81 17.08 -4.41
N LEU A 154 2.24 16.75 -3.20
CA LEU A 154 2.56 15.39 -2.77
C LEU A 154 1.36 14.46 -3.00
N SER A 155 1.63 13.26 -3.48
CA SER A 155 0.64 12.20 -3.66
C SER A 155 1.00 10.98 -2.82
N GLU A 156 1.72 10.04 -3.36
CA GLU A 156 2.04 8.75 -2.73
C GLU A 156 3.37 8.19 -3.23
N GLY A 157 3.83 7.07 -2.67
CA GLY A 157 4.88 6.25 -3.27
C GLY A 157 4.33 5.32 -4.36
N ALA A 158 5.22 4.61 -5.08
CA ALA A 158 4.78 3.64 -6.10
C ALA A 158 3.95 2.50 -5.50
N VAL A 159 4.27 2.09 -4.27
CA VAL A 159 3.55 1.01 -3.55
C VAL A 159 3.23 1.40 -2.09
N SER A 160 3.23 2.68 -1.75
CA SER A 160 3.10 3.18 -0.37
C SER A 160 2.39 4.53 -0.30
N ASN A 161 1.83 4.87 0.89
CA ASN A 161 1.41 6.23 1.20
C ASN A 161 2.49 6.93 2.03
N ILE A 162 2.54 8.26 2.00
CA ILE A 162 3.56 9.06 2.66
C ILE A 162 2.99 9.90 3.79
N PHE A 163 3.78 10.04 4.85
CA PHE A 163 3.55 10.90 6.01
C PHE A 163 4.82 11.66 6.36
N PHE A 164 4.67 12.87 6.87
CA PHE A 164 5.79 13.63 7.39
C PHE A 164 5.41 14.37 8.68
N ILE A 165 6.42 14.69 9.47
CA ILE A 165 6.27 15.33 10.79
C ILE A 165 6.83 16.75 10.72
N LYS A 166 6.06 17.71 11.21
CA LYS A 166 6.50 19.10 11.39
C LYS A 166 5.88 19.66 12.67
N ASN A 167 6.69 20.23 13.56
CA ASN A 167 6.28 20.75 14.86
C ASN A 167 5.50 19.72 15.70
N GLY A 168 5.90 18.44 15.64
CA GLY A 168 5.23 17.35 16.36
C GLY A 168 3.88 16.90 15.80
N ILE A 169 3.40 17.51 14.72
CA ILE A 169 2.15 17.15 14.03
C ILE A 169 2.49 16.24 12.84
N ILE A 170 1.66 15.21 12.63
CA ILE A 170 1.76 14.32 11.47
C ILE A 170 0.95 14.92 10.31
N PHE A 171 1.53 14.96 9.13
CA PHE A 171 0.87 15.40 7.90
C PHE A 171 0.85 14.27 6.87
N THR A 172 -0.24 14.17 6.10
CA THR A 172 -0.34 13.25 4.96
C THR A 172 -1.17 13.88 3.85
N PRO A 173 -0.83 13.64 2.58
CA PRO A 173 -1.64 14.13 1.48
C PRO A 173 -3.08 13.59 1.56
N LYS A 174 -4.07 14.45 1.32
CA LYS A 174 -5.48 14.05 1.24
C LYS A 174 -5.73 13.18 0.00
N ILE A 175 -6.72 12.30 0.05
CA ILE A 175 -7.03 11.38 -1.07
C ILE A 175 -7.13 12.11 -2.42
N LYS A 176 -7.75 13.30 -2.44
CA LYS A 176 -7.90 14.12 -3.66
C LYS A 176 -6.58 14.55 -4.31
N CYS A 177 -5.44 14.41 -3.66
CA CYS A 177 -4.12 14.60 -4.28
C CYS A 177 -3.75 13.47 -5.27
N GLY A 178 -4.63 12.49 -5.49
CA GLY A 178 -4.42 11.43 -6.47
C GLY A 178 -3.65 10.25 -5.91
N LEU A 179 -4.07 9.73 -4.78
CA LEU A 179 -3.43 8.58 -4.12
C LEU A 179 -4.42 7.48 -3.81
N LEU A 180 -3.91 6.26 -3.72
CA LEU A 180 -4.70 5.11 -3.27
C LEU A 180 -5.05 5.27 -1.79
N PRO A 181 -6.33 5.11 -1.38
CA PRO A 181 -6.71 5.06 0.04
C PRO A 181 -6.11 3.80 0.69
N GLY A 182 -4.97 3.97 1.36
CA GLY A 182 -4.22 2.87 1.95
C GLY A 182 -4.82 2.42 3.29
N ILE A 183 -4.92 1.10 3.51
CA ILE A 183 -5.48 0.54 4.76
C ILE A 183 -4.60 0.88 5.96
N VAL A 184 -3.29 0.80 5.83
CA VAL A 184 -2.37 1.22 6.91
C VAL A 184 -2.34 2.75 7.05
N ARG A 185 -2.57 3.50 5.95
CA ARG A 185 -2.76 4.96 6.02
C ARG A 185 -3.98 5.29 6.90
N GLU A 186 -5.11 4.65 6.67
CA GLU A 186 -6.34 4.83 7.46
C GLU A 186 -6.09 4.48 8.93
N PHE A 187 -5.44 3.33 9.20
CA PHE A 187 -5.04 2.95 10.55
C PHE A 187 -4.23 4.04 11.25
N VAL A 188 -3.24 4.66 10.58
CA VAL A 188 -2.44 5.75 11.15
C VAL A 188 -3.32 6.95 11.49
N ILE A 189 -4.21 7.35 10.59
CA ILE A 189 -5.11 8.50 10.79
C ILE A 189 -6.04 8.26 11.98
N GLU A 190 -6.66 7.10 12.07
CA GLU A 190 -7.61 6.77 13.13
C GLU A 190 -6.96 6.64 14.51
N ASN A 191 -5.69 6.21 14.56
CA ASN A 191 -5.04 5.87 15.82
C ASN A 191 -4.04 6.93 16.32
N SER A 192 -3.67 7.93 15.52
CA SER A 192 -2.66 8.93 15.90
C SER A 192 -3.00 9.65 17.19
N LEU A 193 -4.25 10.06 17.38
CA LEU A 193 -4.72 10.75 18.58
C LEU A 193 -4.66 9.86 19.83
N PHE A 194 -4.91 8.55 19.71
CA PHE A 194 -4.82 7.62 20.85
C PHE A 194 -3.43 7.49 21.43
N ILE A 195 -2.41 7.76 20.60
CA ILE A 195 -1.00 7.74 21.01
C ILE A 195 -0.43 9.15 21.22
N GLY A 196 -1.29 10.17 21.24
CA GLY A 196 -0.94 11.54 21.59
C GLY A 196 -0.42 12.40 20.45
N PHE A 197 -0.62 12.02 19.19
CA PHE A 197 -0.18 12.82 18.03
C PHE A 197 -1.37 13.35 17.22
N GLU A 198 -1.34 14.65 16.94
CA GLU A 198 -2.25 15.27 15.99
C GLU A 198 -1.87 14.87 14.57
N ILE A 199 -2.87 14.67 13.70
CA ILE A 199 -2.67 14.40 12.28
C ILE A 199 -3.53 15.32 11.43
N GLN A 200 -2.99 15.78 10.31
CA GLN A 200 -3.66 16.65 9.35
C GLN A 200 -3.52 16.12 7.92
N GLU A 201 -4.65 16.01 7.24
CA GLU A 201 -4.71 15.72 5.82
C GLU A 201 -4.77 17.03 5.00
N GLY A 202 -3.96 17.16 3.96
CA GLY A 202 -3.91 18.40 3.18
C GLY A 202 -3.29 18.25 1.80
N GLU A 203 -3.13 19.38 1.14
CA GLU A 203 -2.32 19.55 -0.06
C GLU A 203 -0.98 20.13 0.37
N PHE A 204 0.08 19.35 0.17
CA PHE A 204 1.42 19.72 0.59
C PHE A 204 2.37 19.70 -0.60
N THR A 205 3.28 20.63 -0.62
CA THR A 205 4.32 20.74 -1.64
C THR A 205 5.52 19.85 -1.31
N TYR A 206 6.34 19.58 -2.30
CA TYR A 206 7.64 18.92 -2.09
C TYR A 206 8.55 19.74 -1.16
N GLY A 207 8.52 21.07 -1.25
CA GLY A 207 9.29 21.97 -0.37
C GLY A 207 8.92 21.80 1.11
N GLU A 208 7.62 21.69 1.44
CA GLU A 208 7.17 21.46 2.82
C GLU A 208 7.64 20.10 3.35
N LEU A 209 7.64 19.05 2.51
CA LEU A 209 8.20 17.76 2.88
C LEU A 209 9.70 17.84 3.17
N MET A 210 10.45 18.63 2.40
CA MET A 210 11.89 18.80 2.62
C MET A 210 12.23 19.58 3.88
N GLU A 211 11.27 20.27 4.50
CA GLU A 211 11.42 20.92 5.81
C GLU A 211 11.00 20.02 6.99
N ALA A 212 10.55 18.78 6.71
CA ALA A 212 10.08 17.87 7.75
C ALA A 212 11.18 17.44 8.73
N GLU A 213 10.76 17.16 9.96
CA GLU A 213 11.59 16.63 11.06
C GLU A 213 11.76 15.11 10.96
N GLY A 214 10.78 14.43 10.34
CA GLY A 214 10.79 13.01 10.11
C GLY A 214 9.78 12.63 9.02
N VAL A 215 10.04 11.52 8.35
CA VAL A 215 9.18 11.02 7.27
C VAL A 215 9.01 9.52 7.42
N PHE A 216 7.83 9.02 7.12
CA PHE A 216 7.58 7.58 7.01
C PHE A 216 6.60 7.27 5.89
N ILE A 217 6.67 6.04 5.41
CA ILE A 217 5.76 5.51 4.40
C ILE A 217 5.06 4.26 4.92
N THR A 218 3.89 3.95 4.34
CA THR A 218 3.08 2.82 4.80
C THR A 218 2.57 1.96 3.65
N ASN A 219 2.53 0.65 3.83
CA ASN A 219 1.70 -0.26 3.05
C ASN A 219 1.32 -1.50 3.87
N SER A 220 0.41 -2.32 3.35
CA SER A 220 -0.15 -3.46 4.09
C SER A 220 0.83 -4.60 4.39
N VAL A 221 2.01 -4.63 3.77
CA VAL A 221 3.03 -5.67 3.98
C VAL A 221 4.16 -5.20 4.88
N MET A 222 4.68 -4.00 4.64
CA MET A 222 5.76 -3.45 5.46
C MET A 222 5.26 -2.75 6.74
N GLY A 223 3.96 -2.44 6.80
CA GLY A 223 3.44 -1.61 7.88
C GLY A 223 3.95 -0.19 7.78
N ILE A 224 4.65 0.27 8.81
CA ILE A 224 5.25 1.61 8.89
C ILE A 224 6.76 1.49 8.69
N MET A 225 7.28 2.20 7.70
CA MET A 225 8.70 2.25 7.35
C MET A 225 9.21 3.68 7.46
N LYS A 226 10.22 3.92 8.30
CA LYS A 226 10.87 5.22 8.35
C LYS A 226 11.57 5.53 7.04
N VAL A 227 11.59 6.80 6.67
CA VAL A 227 12.36 7.30 5.53
C VAL A 227 13.62 7.96 6.06
N SER A 228 14.77 7.45 5.66
CA SER A 228 16.07 7.99 6.05
C SER A 228 16.59 9.06 5.09
N LYS A 229 16.11 9.03 3.83
CA LYS A 229 16.59 9.96 2.80
C LYS A 229 15.51 10.21 1.72
N ILE A 230 15.41 11.43 1.23
CA ILE A 230 14.66 11.78 0.00
C ILE A 230 15.60 12.61 -0.88
N ASP A 231 15.86 12.12 -2.09
CA ASP A 231 16.92 12.66 -2.98
C ASP A 231 18.21 12.86 -2.19
N ASP A 232 18.69 14.08 -1.98
CA ASP A 232 19.90 14.38 -1.20
C ASP A 232 19.65 14.74 0.26
N LYS A 233 18.39 14.92 0.66
CA LYS A 233 18.02 15.27 2.03
C LYS A 233 17.98 14.04 2.94
N VAL A 234 18.81 14.04 3.98
CA VAL A 234 18.81 13.04 5.05
C VAL A 234 17.86 13.48 6.17
N PHE A 235 17.07 12.55 6.69
CA PHE A 235 16.18 12.73 7.83
C PHE A 235 16.74 12.01 9.05
N ASN A 236 16.67 12.67 10.19
CA ASN A 236 17.05 12.10 11.48
C ASN A 236 15.95 11.15 11.99
N GLU A 237 16.29 10.37 12.99
CA GLU A 237 15.30 9.55 13.68
C GLU A 237 14.27 10.43 14.40
N SER A 238 12.99 10.12 14.20
CA SER A 238 11.87 10.82 14.82
C SER A 238 11.19 9.94 15.85
N THR A 239 11.02 10.45 17.07
CA THR A 239 10.26 9.78 18.15
C THR A 239 8.83 9.48 17.71
N VAL A 240 8.19 10.39 16.99
CA VAL A 240 6.82 10.22 16.47
C VAL A 240 6.75 9.00 15.56
N VAL A 241 7.70 8.86 14.62
CA VAL A 241 7.77 7.70 13.72
C VAL A 241 7.97 6.40 14.49
N SER A 242 8.91 6.39 15.44
CA SER A 242 9.24 5.21 16.24
C SER A 242 8.09 4.78 17.14
N GLU A 243 7.35 5.71 17.74
CA GLU A 243 6.19 5.42 18.57
C GLU A 243 4.99 4.93 17.74
N MET A 244 4.72 5.56 16.59
CA MET A 244 3.68 5.12 15.66
C MET A 244 3.95 3.71 15.15
N LYS A 245 5.21 3.42 14.76
CA LYS A 245 5.63 2.08 14.34
C LYS A 245 5.44 1.07 15.45
N ARG A 246 5.89 1.35 16.67
CA ARG A 246 5.76 0.46 17.83
C ARG A 246 4.29 0.17 18.15
N TYR A 247 3.43 1.17 18.05
CA TYR A 247 2.00 1.00 18.26
C TYR A 247 1.39 0.08 17.18
N TYR A 248 1.69 0.33 15.91
CA TYR A 248 1.25 -0.50 14.79
C TYR A 248 1.70 -1.96 14.94
N ASP A 249 2.98 -2.18 15.22
CA ASP A 249 3.56 -3.52 15.35
C ASP A 249 2.86 -4.31 16.48
N ARG A 250 2.66 -3.69 17.63
CA ARG A 250 1.89 -4.29 18.74
C ARG A 250 0.44 -4.60 18.36
N TYR A 251 -0.19 -3.72 17.59
CA TYR A 251 -1.56 -3.96 17.11
C TYR A 251 -1.60 -5.18 16.20
N VAL A 252 -0.69 -5.29 15.25
CA VAL A 252 -0.60 -6.42 14.31
C VAL A 252 -0.25 -7.73 15.02
N GLU A 253 0.64 -7.71 16.00
CA GLU A 253 0.99 -8.89 16.82
C GLU A 253 -0.21 -9.43 17.62
N ASN A 254 -1.07 -8.54 18.10
CA ASN A 254 -2.25 -8.87 18.90
C ASN A 254 -3.56 -8.93 18.08
N TYR A 255 -3.46 -8.82 16.75
CA TYR A 255 -4.64 -8.75 15.88
C TYR A 255 -5.50 -10.00 15.99
N LYS A 256 -6.72 -9.82 16.49
CA LYS A 256 -7.76 -10.85 16.59
C LYS A 256 -8.83 -10.51 15.54
N ALA A 257 -8.80 -11.22 14.42
CA ALA A 257 -9.88 -11.12 13.43
C ALA A 257 -11.13 -11.81 13.90
#